data_0230f1dcd7a3085540b42524c766f0fb
#
_entry.id   0230f1dcd7a3085540b42524c766f0fb
#
_cell.length_a   1.000
_cell.length_b   1.000
_cell.length_c   1.000
_cell.angle_alpha   90.00
_cell.angle_beta   90.00
_cell.angle_gamma   90.00
#
_symmetry.space_group_name_H-M   'P 1'
#
loop_
_entity.id
_entity.type
_entity.pdbx_description
1 polymer ?
#
loop_
_entity_poly.entity_id
_entity_poly.type
_entity_poly.pdbx_seq_one_letter_code
_entity_poly.pdbx_strand_id
1 'polypeptide(L)'
;VGPEIPEGFEDFHKGIANAAPFTKPEHPNKNDDISLMYFTSGTTGEPKMVAHDFTYPLGHIVTGSFWHNLHENSLHLTIADTGWGKAVWGKLYGQWIAGANIFVYDHEKFTPADILKKIQDYHVTSLCAPPTIFRFLIHEDLTKYNLSSLQYCTIAGEALNPAVFDTFKKLTGIKLMEGFGQTETTLTVATMPWMKPKPGSMGLP
;
A
#
# COMPACT_ATOMS: atom_id res chain seq x y z
N VAL A 1 -6.62 3.58 -21.08
CA VAL A 1 -5.68 2.53 -21.47
C VAL A 1 -6.44 1.21 -21.50
N GLY A 2 -6.72 0.69 -22.67
CA GLY A 2 -7.48 -0.53 -22.89
C GLY A 2 -7.33 -1.00 -24.34
N PRO A 3 -7.82 -2.20 -24.69
CA PRO A 3 -7.72 -2.72 -26.05
C PRO A 3 -8.58 -1.92 -27.05
N GLU A 4 -9.62 -1.26 -26.57
CA GLU A 4 -10.51 -0.41 -27.37
C GLU A 4 -10.53 1.00 -26.80
N ILE A 5 -10.60 1.99 -27.69
CA ILE A 5 -10.66 3.40 -27.33
C ILE A 5 -12.11 3.87 -27.59
N PRO A 6 -12.89 4.17 -26.53
CA PRO A 6 -14.25 4.66 -26.70
C PRO A 6 -14.28 5.99 -27.47
N GLU A 7 -15.41 6.25 -28.12
CA GLU A 7 -15.66 7.52 -28.79
C GLU A 7 -15.50 8.70 -27.81
N GLY A 8 -14.79 9.74 -28.22
CA GLY A 8 -14.51 10.90 -27.37
C GLY A 8 -13.29 10.77 -26.46
N PHE A 9 -12.59 9.61 -26.49
CA PHE A 9 -11.35 9.41 -25.74
C PHE A 9 -10.13 9.42 -26.68
N GLU A 10 -8.99 9.85 -26.13
CA GLU A 10 -7.71 9.84 -26.85
C GLU A 10 -6.95 8.54 -26.59
N ASP A 11 -6.21 8.09 -27.60
CA ASP A 11 -5.30 6.94 -27.50
C ASP A 11 -4.07 7.32 -26.68
N PHE A 12 -3.97 6.79 -25.47
CA PHE A 12 -2.85 7.03 -24.56
C PHE A 12 -1.48 6.68 -25.18
N HIS A 13 -1.38 5.55 -25.88
CA HIS A 13 -0.10 5.13 -26.49
C HIS A 13 0.30 6.02 -27.66
N LYS A 14 -0.65 6.43 -28.48
CA LYS A 14 -0.40 7.41 -29.55
C LYS A 14 -0.05 8.78 -28.98
N GLY A 15 -0.74 9.19 -27.91
CA GLY A 15 -0.44 10.45 -27.21
C GLY A 15 1.00 10.49 -26.70
N ILE A 16 1.45 9.43 -26.01
CA ILE A 16 2.84 9.32 -25.52
C ILE A 16 3.84 9.29 -26.69
N ALA A 17 3.59 8.49 -27.73
CA ALA A 17 4.51 8.37 -28.86
C ALA A 17 4.71 9.69 -29.63
N ASN A 18 3.70 10.56 -29.62
CA ASN A 18 3.72 11.86 -30.29
C ASN A 18 3.99 13.04 -29.34
N ALA A 19 4.21 12.77 -28.04
CA ALA A 19 4.47 13.83 -27.06
C ALA A 19 5.80 14.52 -27.37
N ALA A 20 5.79 15.85 -27.29
CA ALA A 20 7.01 16.64 -27.36
C ALA A 20 7.94 16.29 -26.18
N PRO A 21 9.26 16.43 -26.34
CA PRO A 21 10.19 16.29 -25.23
C PRO A 21 9.79 17.20 -24.06
N PHE A 22 9.92 16.67 -22.84
CA PHE A 22 9.62 17.46 -21.64
C PHE A 22 10.49 18.72 -21.58
N THR A 23 9.84 19.86 -21.42
CA THR A 23 10.52 21.12 -21.18
C THR A 23 10.26 21.53 -19.73
N LYS A 24 11.32 21.73 -18.95
CA LYS A 24 11.21 22.19 -17.57
C LYS A 24 10.55 23.57 -17.53
N PRO A 25 9.48 23.75 -16.75
CA PRO A 25 8.81 25.05 -16.64
C PRO A 25 9.75 26.08 -15.99
N GLU A 26 9.59 27.34 -16.39
CA GLU A 26 10.35 28.46 -15.79
C GLU A 26 10.06 28.63 -14.31
N HIS A 27 8.84 28.36 -13.91
CA HIS A 27 8.40 28.41 -12.52
C HIS A 27 8.16 27.00 -12.00
N PRO A 28 9.11 26.42 -11.23
CA PRO A 28 8.91 25.12 -10.61
C PRO A 28 7.80 25.18 -9.56
N ASN A 29 7.14 24.03 -9.34
CA ASN A 29 6.15 23.90 -8.29
C ASN A 29 6.72 24.29 -6.92
N LYS A 30 5.90 24.91 -6.11
CA LYS A 30 6.19 25.20 -4.70
C LYS A 30 5.71 24.07 -3.82
N ASN A 31 6.18 24.04 -2.58
CA ASN A 31 5.78 23.03 -1.61
C ASN A 31 4.28 23.06 -1.28
N ASP A 32 3.67 24.23 -1.33
CA ASP A 32 2.25 24.47 -1.05
C ASP A 32 1.33 24.32 -2.28
N ASP A 33 1.88 24.05 -3.47
CA ASP A 33 1.07 23.70 -4.63
C ASP A 33 0.42 22.34 -4.45
N ILE A 34 -0.80 22.14 -4.97
CA ILE A 34 -1.49 20.86 -4.93
C ILE A 34 -0.79 19.84 -5.82
N SER A 35 -0.39 18.73 -5.25
CA SER A 35 0.25 17.60 -5.96
C SER A 35 -0.70 16.44 -6.23
N LEU A 36 -1.66 16.21 -5.32
CA LEU A 36 -2.62 15.11 -5.40
C LEU A 36 -3.99 15.54 -4.93
N MET A 37 -5.02 15.00 -5.58
CA MET A 37 -6.41 15.14 -5.14
C MET A 37 -7.08 13.76 -5.12
N TYR A 38 -7.75 13.48 -4.00
CA TYR A 38 -8.57 12.29 -3.82
C TYR A 38 -10.02 12.67 -3.60
N PHE A 39 -10.92 11.73 -3.87
CA PHE A 39 -12.33 11.86 -3.54
C PHE A 39 -12.69 10.86 -2.47
N THR A 40 -13.40 11.31 -1.44
CA THR A 40 -13.95 10.45 -0.40
C THR A 40 -15.48 10.46 -0.50
N SER A 41 -16.13 9.39 -0.06
CA SER A 41 -17.59 9.26 -0.10
C SER A 41 -18.32 10.34 0.71
N GLY A 42 -17.61 11.06 1.59
CA GLY A 42 -18.20 12.07 2.46
C GLY A 42 -19.25 11.49 3.43
N THR A 43 -19.51 12.19 4.51
CA THR A 43 -20.57 11.82 5.47
C THR A 43 -21.95 12.37 5.09
N THR A 44 -22.03 13.23 4.09
CA THR A 44 -23.22 14.00 3.69
C THR A 44 -23.75 13.66 2.29
N GLY A 45 -23.28 12.56 1.69
CA GLY A 45 -23.77 12.05 0.40
C GLY A 45 -23.00 12.52 -0.84
N GLU A 46 -22.50 13.75 -0.88
CA GLU A 46 -21.66 14.22 -1.98
C GLU A 46 -20.18 13.90 -1.74
N PRO A 47 -19.44 13.45 -2.77
CA PRO A 47 -18.01 13.21 -2.65
C PRO A 47 -17.26 14.48 -2.26
N LYS A 48 -16.37 14.36 -1.27
CA LYS A 48 -15.49 15.44 -0.84
C LYS A 48 -14.12 15.29 -1.46
N MET A 49 -13.57 16.38 -1.94
CA MET A 49 -12.23 16.44 -2.49
C MET A 49 -11.21 16.70 -1.37
N VAL A 50 -10.21 15.84 -1.28
CA VAL A 50 -9.07 15.96 -0.37
C VAL A 50 -7.85 16.30 -1.19
N ALA A 51 -7.25 17.45 -0.94
CA ALA A 51 -6.05 17.93 -1.62
C ALA A 51 -4.82 17.75 -0.72
N HIS A 52 -3.73 17.29 -1.30
CA HIS A 52 -2.42 17.21 -0.68
C HIS A 52 -1.40 18.00 -1.49
N ASP A 53 -0.51 18.67 -0.81
CA ASP A 53 0.58 19.45 -1.39
C ASP A 53 1.84 18.61 -1.68
N PHE A 54 2.91 19.24 -2.16
CA PHE A 54 4.17 18.55 -2.46
C PHE A 54 4.95 18.12 -1.21
N THR A 55 4.52 18.49 0.00
CA THR A 55 5.12 17.99 1.24
C THR A 55 4.53 16.66 1.71
N TYR A 56 3.35 16.28 1.20
CA TYR A 56 2.67 15.05 1.56
C TYR A 56 3.54 13.78 1.47
N PRO A 57 4.39 13.58 0.43
CA PRO A 57 5.29 12.43 0.37
C PRO A 57 6.25 12.34 1.55
N LEU A 58 6.67 13.46 2.14
CA LEU A 58 7.59 13.48 3.29
C LEU A 58 6.93 12.90 4.54
N GLY A 59 5.62 13.10 4.72
CA GLY A 59 4.86 12.47 5.80
C GLY A 59 4.88 10.94 5.76
N HIS A 60 5.14 10.35 4.58
CA HIS A 60 5.24 8.90 4.41
C HIS A 60 6.59 8.30 4.77
N ILE A 61 7.57 9.09 5.20
CA ILE A 61 8.80 8.58 5.84
C ILE A 61 8.42 7.70 7.03
N VAL A 62 7.50 8.15 7.86
CA VAL A 62 7.01 7.38 9.02
C VAL A 62 6.34 6.08 8.56
N THR A 63 5.52 6.14 7.53
CA THR A 63 4.83 4.98 6.97
C THR A 63 5.81 3.94 6.44
N GLY A 64 6.73 4.34 5.58
CA GLY A 64 7.66 3.43 4.90
C GLY A 64 8.78 2.92 5.81
N SER A 65 9.59 3.85 6.34
CA SER A 65 10.80 3.47 7.06
C SER A 65 10.52 2.90 8.46
N PHE A 66 9.45 3.38 9.13
CA PHE A 66 9.18 2.95 10.51
C PHE A 66 8.03 1.96 10.61
N TRP A 67 6.85 2.24 10.07
CA TRP A 67 5.73 1.31 10.22
C TRP A 67 5.85 0.08 9.32
N HIS A 68 6.13 0.26 8.01
CA HIS A 68 6.40 -0.88 7.12
C HIS A 68 7.78 -1.50 7.36
N ASN A 69 8.64 -0.86 8.15
CA ASN A 69 9.99 -1.30 8.49
C ASN A 69 10.84 -1.60 7.25
N LEU A 70 10.80 -0.70 6.27
CA LEU A 70 11.45 -0.88 4.97
C LEU A 70 12.87 -0.29 4.97
N HIS A 71 13.72 -0.91 4.17
CA HIS A 71 15.08 -0.52 3.88
C HIS A 71 15.47 -0.94 2.46
N GLU A 72 16.65 -0.57 1.97
CA GLU A 72 17.12 -0.77 0.59
C GLU A 72 17.03 -2.23 0.08
N ASN A 73 17.16 -3.22 0.96
CA ASN A 73 17.05 -4.62 0.59
C ASN A 73 15.62 -5.19 0.68
N SER A 74 14.64 -4.38 1.02
CA SER A 74 13.25 -4.81 1.10
C SER A 74 12.64 -4.95 -0.29
N LEU A 75 11.84 -6.01 -0.48
CA LEU A 75 10.89 -6.13 -1.57
C LEU A 75 9.50 -6.11 -0.97
N HIS A 76 8.79 -5.00 -1.17
CA HIS A 76 7.49 -4.75 -0.54
C HIS A 76 6.31 -4.98 -1.49
N LEU A 77 5.34 -5.74 -1.05
CA LEU A 77 4.04 -5.92 -1.72
C LEU A 77 2.94 -5.24 -0.91
N THR A 78 2.22 -4.32 -1.52
CA THR A 78 0.96 -3.79 -0.97
C THR A 78 -0.21 -4.27 -1.81
N ILE A 79 -1.17 -4.92 -1.16
CA ILE A 79 -2.45 -5.29 -1.77
C ILE A 79 -3.45 -4.17 -1.46
N ALA A 80 -3.67 -3.30 -2.44
CA ALA A 80 -4.64 -2.22 -2.38
C ALA A 80 -5.04 -1.83 -3.81
N ASP A 81 -6.29 -1.43 -3.98
CA ASP A 81 -6.77 -0.81 -5.21
C ASP A 81 -6.02 0.50 -5.47
N THR A 82 -5.65 0.74 -6.73
CA THR A 82 -4.87 1.93 -7.12
C THR A 82 -5.66 3.23 -7.00
N GLY A 83 -6.98 3.17 -6.92
CA GLY A 83 -7.84 4.32 -6.64
C GLY A 83 -7.85 4.77 -5.19
N TRP A 84 -7.27 4.00 -4.27
CA TRP A 84 -7.22 4.34 -2.85
C TRP A 84 -5.91 5.05 -2.48
N GLY A 85 -5.99 6.04 -1.58
CA GLY A 85 -4.80 6.71 -1.04
C GLY A 85 -3.76 5.74 -0.49
N LYS A 86 -4.19 4.62 0.09
CA LYS A 86 -3.31 3.53 0.55
C LYS A 86 -2.38 3.00 -0.55
N ALA A 87 -2.81 2.98 -1.81
CA ALA A 87 -1.93 2.55 -2.90
C ALA A 87 -0.75 3.51 -3.10
N VAL A 88 -0.94 4.80 -2.90
CA VAL A 88 0.13 5.80 -3.04
C VAL A 88 1.10 5.73 -1.87
N TRP A 89 0.61 5.82 -0.62
CA TRP A 89 1.48 5.77 0.55
C TRP A 89 1.93 4.34 0.92
N GLY A 90 1.18 3.33 0.54
CA GLY A 90 1.55 1.92 0.73
C GLY A 90 2.41 1.32 -0.38
N LYS A 91 2.54 1.98 -1.54
CA LYS A 91 3.30 1.45 -2.69
C LYS A 91 4.39 2.39 -3.22
N LEU A 92 4.28 3.70 -3.04
CA LEU A 92 5.16 4.63 -3.73
C LEU A 92 6.05 5.41 -2.76
N TYR A 93 5.51 6.40 -2.09
CA TYR A 93 6.32 7.42 -1.43
C TYR A 93 7.19 6.88 -0.30
N GLY A 94 6.60 6.20 0.67
CA GLY A 94 7.35 5.65 1.80
C GLY A 94 8.40 4.63 1.37
N GLN A 95 8.07 3.78 0.40
CA GLN A 95 8.97 2.75 -0.13
C GLN A 95 10.14 3.36 -0.88
N TRP A 96 9.90 4.34 -1.75
CA TRP A 96 10.98 5.00 -2.50
C TRP A 96 11.87 5.85 -1.62
N ILE A 97 11.31 6.55 -0.61
CA ILE A 97 12.11 7.29 0.37
C ILE A 97 12.99 6.34 1.20
N ALA A 98 12.48 5.16 1.55
CA ALA A 98 13.24 4.13 2.25
C ALA A 98 14.25 3.39 1.35
N GLY A 99 14.28 3.66 0.04
CA GLY A 99 15.12 2.94 -0.93
C GLY A 99 14.65 1.51 -1.21
N ALA A 100 13.44 1.13 -0.80
CA ALA A 100 12.93 -0.21 -0.95
C ALA A 100 12.44 -0.50 -2.38
N ASN A 101 12.54 -1.76 -2.80
CA ASN A 101 11.95 -2.23 -4.04
C ASN A 101 10.45 -2.47 -3.87
N ILE A 102 9.69 -2.16 -4.90
CA ILE A 102 8.23 -2.34 -4.93
C ILE A 102 7.90 -3.52 -5.82
N PHE A 103 7.18 -4.50 -5.28
CA PHE A 103 6.59 -5.57 -6.07
C PHE A 103 5.21 -5.14 -6.56
N VAL A 104 5.08 -4.97 -7.87
CA VAL A 104 3.81 -4.63 -8.53
C VAL A 104 3.26 -5.89 -9.17
N TYR A 105 2.02 -6.23 -8.81
CA TYR A 105 1.33 -7.37 -9.35
C TYR A 105 -0.09 -6.99 -9.77
N ASP A 106 -0.36 -7.11 -11.03
CA ASP A 106 -1.67 -6.90 -11.62
C ASP A 106 -2.43 -8.23 -11.72
N HIS A 107 -3.66 -8.25 -11.24
CA HIS A 107 -4.52 -9.44 -11.26
C HIS A 107 -5.99 -9.03 -11.43
N GLU A 108 -6.70 -9.70 -12.29
CA GLU A 108 -8.12 -9.48 -12.50
C GLU A 108 -8.96 -9.97 -11.31
N LYS A 109 -8.53 -11.07 -10.69
CA LYS A 109 -9.21 -11.68 -9.54
C LYS A 109 -8.21 -12.06 -8.47
N PHE A 110 -8.49 -11.62 -7.25
CA PHE A 110 -7.70 -12.03 -6.08
C PHE A 110 -7.85 -13.53 -5.81
N THR A 111 -6.72 -14.22 -5.69
CA THR A 111 -6.63 -15.63 -5.29
C THR A 111 -5.56 -15.74 -4.20
N PRO A 112 -5.88 -16.22 -2.97
CA PRO A 112 -4.90 -16.33 -1.89
C PRO A 112 -3.70 -17.18 -2.26
N ALA A 113 -3.94 -18.32 -2.89
CA ALA A 113 -2.90 -19.24 -3.35
C ALA A 113 -1.90 -18.60 -4.31
N ASP A 114 -2.38 -17.73 -5.21
CA ASP A 114 -1.51 -17.05 -6.16
C ASP A 114 -0.64 -15.99 -5.46
N ILE A 115 -1.20 -15.22 -4.52
CA ILE A 115 -0.41 -14.27 -3.72
C ILE A 115 0.68 -15.00 -2.91
N LEU A 116 0.36 -16.12 -2.27
CA LEU A 116 1.35 -16.91 -1.54
C LEU A 116 2.45 -17.44 -2.46
N LYS A 117 2.07 -17.86 -3.68
CA LYS A 117 3.03 -18.27 -4.70
C LYS A 117 3.92 -17.10 -5.15
N LYS A 118 3.38 -15.90 -5.35
CA LYS A 118 4.18 -14.71 -5.68
C LYS A 118 5.14 -14.34 -4.55
N ILE A 119 4.71 -14.39 -3.30
CA ILE A 119 5.59 -14.16 -2.14
C ILE A 119 6.78 -15.12 -2.17
N GLN A 120 6.53 -16.40 -2.41
CA GLN A 120 7.57 -17.44 -2.54
C GLN A 120 8.50 -17.19 -3.73
N ASP A 121 7.93 -17.10 -4.94
CA ASP A 121 8.68 -17.09 -6.20
C ASP A 121 9.58 -15.86 -6.35
N TYR A 122 9.14 -14.72 -5.82
CA TYR A 122 9.87 -13.45 -5.91
C TYR A 122 10.54 -13.05 -4.59
N HIS A 123 10.48 -13.89 -3.58
CA HIS A 123 11.11 -13.64 -2.27
C HIS A 123 10.68 -12.31 -1.65
N VAL A 124 9.37 -12.02 -1.69
CA VAL A 124 8.81 -10.82 -1.06
C VAL A 124 9.14 -10.81 0.42
N THR A 125 9.69 -9.69 0.90
CA THR A 125 10.15 -9.59 2.29
C THR A 125 9.16 -8.93 3.22
N SER A 126 8.25 -8.11 2.66
CA SER A 126 7.28 -7.34 3.43
C SER A 126 5.93 -7.27 2.70
N LEU A 127 4.84 -7.48 3.45
CA LEU A 127 3.47 -7.45 2.93
C LEU A 127 2.63 -6.43 3.69
N CYS A 128 1.94 -5.55 2.96
CA CYS A 128 0.87 -4.73 3.50
C CYS A 128 -0.46 -5.10 2.82
N ALA A 129 -1.47 -5.44 3.62
CA ALA A 129 -2.78 -5.78 3.09
C ALA A 129 -3.89 -5.44 4.10
N PRO A 130 -5.17 -5.31 3.68
CA PRO A 130 -6.28 -5.21 4.62
C PRO A 130 -6.52 -6.53 5.37
N PRO A 131 -7.15 -6.49 6.55
CA PRO A 131 -7.49 -7.68 7.35
C PRO A 131 -8.20 -8.78 6.58
N THR A 132 -9.08 -8.40 5.67
CA THR A 132 -9.80 -9.33 4.79
C THR A 132 -8.87 -10.24 4.00
N ILE A 133 -7.75 -9.72 3.49
CA ILE A 133 -6.75 -10.51 2.75
C ILE A 133 -6.11 -11.55 3.68
N PHE A 134 -5.66 -11.13 4.87
CA PHE A 134 -5.07 -12.07 5.84
C PHE A 134 -6.05 -13.14 6.28
N ARG A 135 -7.35 -12.81 6.39
CA ARG A 135 -8.41 -13.79 6.66
C ARG A 135 -8.49 -14.85 5.55
N PHE A 136 -8.31 -14.49 4.30
CA PHE A 136 -8.23 -15.48 3.22
C PHE A 136 -6.95 -16.30 3.27
N LEU A 137 -5.80 -15.65 3.52
CA LEU A 137 -4.50 -16.35 3.56
C LEU A 137 -4.45 -17.44 4.65
N ILE A 138 -5.04 -17.20 5.83
CA ILE A 138 -5.03 -18.22 6.91
C ILE A 138 -5.93 -19.44 6.64
N HIS A 139 -6.78 -19.41 5.61
CA HIS A 139 -7.57 -20.57 5.18
C HIS A 139 -6.84 -21.45 4.16
N GLU A 140 -5.71 -20.96 3.62
CA GLU A 140 -4.84 -21.77 2.77
C GLU A 140 -3.92 -22.67 3.61
N ASP A 141 -3.49 -23.77 3.00
CA ASP A 141 -2.44 -24.61 3.58
C ASP A 141 -1.07 -23.97 3.39
N LEU A 142 -0.66 -23.13 4.35
CA LEU A 142 0.60 -22.36 4.26
C LEU A 142 1.84 -23.25 4.25
N THR A 143 1.73 -24.55 4.63
CA THR A 143 2.87 -25.46 4.59
C THR A 143 3.31 -25.81 3.17
N LYS A 144 2.47 -25.56 2.19
CA LYS A 144 2.76 -25.75 0.75
C LYS A 144 3.64 -24.66 0.15
N TYR A 145 3.89 -23.57 0.87
CA TYR A 145 4.61 -22.42 0.37
C TYR A 145 5.84 -22.13 1.21
N ASN A 146 6.94 -21.79 0.55
CA ASN A 146 8.13 -21.30 1.24
C ASN A 146 7.99 -19.79 1.50
N LEU A 147 7.56 -19.43 2.70
CA LEU A 147 7.39 -18.05 3.13
C LEU A 147 8.58 -17.50 3.93
N SER A 148 9.74 -18.16 3.89
CA SER A 148 10.92 -17.80 4.69
C SER A 148 11.49 -16.40 4.37
N SER A 149 11.20 -15.86 3.18
CA SER A 149 11.56 -14.49 2.81
C SER A 149 10.68 -13.43 3.48
N LEU A 150 9.42 -13.78 3.81
CA LEU A 150 8.48 -12.83 4.40
C LEU A 150 8.83 -12.59 5.88
N GLN A 151 9.27 -11.39 6.18
CA GLN A 151 9.79 -11.01 7.51
C GLN A 151 8.83 -10.13 8.29
N TYR A 152 8.00 -9.33 7.58
CA TYR A 152 7.21 -8.29 8.21
C TYR A 152 5.87 -8.09 7.50
N CYS A 153 4.81 -7.95 8.29
CA CYS A 153 3.46 -7.72 7.76
C CYS A 153 2.78 -6.55 8.46
N THR A 154 2.25 -5.63 7.67
CA THR A 154 1.45 -4.50 8.14
C THR A 154 0.02 -4.62 7.67
N ILE A 155 -0.91 -4.07 8.45
CA ILE A 155 -2.33 -4.21 8.22
C ILE A 155 -3.04 -2.89 8.49
N ALA A 156 -3.87 -2.46 7.58
CA ALA A 156 -4.65 -1.23 7.70
C ALA A 156 -5.88 -1.25 6.78
N GLY A 157 -6.81 -0.32 7.03
CA GLY A 157 -8.02 -0.11 6.23
C GLY A 157 -9.28 -0.64 6.88
N GLU A 158 -9.17 -1.65 7.75
CA GLU A 158 -10.25 -2.24 8.52
C GLU A 158 -9.74 -2.61 9.91
N ALA A 159 -10.63 -2.82 10.88
CA ALA A 159 -10.23 -3.33 12.20
C ALA A 159 -9.78 -4.79 12.12
N LEU A 160 -8.65 -5.11 12.72
CA LEU A 160 -8.12 -6.47 12.77
C LEU A 160 -8.86 -7.33 13.79
N ASN A 161 -9.43 -8.45 13.35
CA ASN A 161 -9.97 -9.46 14.26
C ASN A 161 -8.81 -10.17 14.98
N PRO A 162 -8.81 -10.21 16.34
CA PRO A 162 -7.77 -10.89 17.11
C PRO A 162 -7.53 -12.34 16.70
N ALA A 163 -8.59 -13.08 16.33
CA ALA A 163 -8.45 -14.48 15.89
C ALA A 163 -7.63 -14.61 14.60
N VAL A 164 -7.73 -13.64 13.68
CA VAL A 164 -6.90 -13.61 12.46
C VAL A 164 -5.44 -13.37 12.81
N PHE A 165 -5.18 -12.41 13.72
CA PHE A 165 -3.83 -12.15 14.22
C PHE A 165 -3.19 -13.39 14.84
N ASP A 166 -3.90 -14.04 15.78
CA ASP A 166 -3.38 -15.19 16.50
C ASP A 166 -3.13 -16.37 15.57
N THR A 167 -4.06 -16.62 14.63
CA THR A 167 -3.95 -17.71 13.66
C THR A 167 -2.77 -17.48 12.70
N PHE A 168 -2.66 -16.28 12.12
CA PHE A 168 -1.57 -15.97 11.20
C PHE A 168 -0.22 -16.07 11.89
N LYS A 169 -0.10 -15.51 13.10
CA LYS A 169 1.11 -15.60 13.91
C LYS A 169 1.46 -17.05 14.26
N LYS A 170 0.47 -17.90 14.60
CA LYS A 170 0.68 -19.32 14.90
C LYS A 170 1.22 -20.08 13.67
N LEU A 171 0.70 -19.78 12.48
CA LEU A 171 1.05 -20.47 11.25
C LEU A 171 2.39 -20.01 10.66
N THR A 172 2.75 -18.72 10.81
CA THR A 172 3.92 -18.13 10.15
C THR A 172 5.02 -17.65 11.10
N GLY A 173 4.71 -17.48 12.38
CA GLY A 173 5.59 -16.80 13.34
C GLY A 173 5.56 -15.27 13.23
N ILE A 174 4.97 -14.70 12.18
CA ILE A 174 4.98 -13.26 11.88
C ILE A 174 3.82 -12.57 12.60
N LYS A 175 4.10 -11.40 13.18
CA LYS A 175 3.08 -10.54 13.79
C LYS A 175 2.50 -9.60 12.75
N LEU A 176 1.20 -9.31 12.86
CA LEU A 176 0.54 -8.30 12.05
C LEU A 176 0.62 -6.96 12.80
N MET A 177 1.25 -5.97 12.17
CA MET A 177 1.46 -4.65 12.75
C MET A 177 0.37 -3.71 12.22
N GLU A 178 -0.59 -3.40 13.07
CA GLU A 178 -1.78 -2.63 12.67
C GLU A 178 -1.45 -1.13 12.62
N GLY A 179 -2.09 -0.42 11.70
CA GLY A 179 -1.99 1.03 11.57
C GLY A 179 -3.27 1.65 11.06
N PHE A 180 -3.47 2.92 11.39
CA PHE A 180 -4.60 3.73 10.99
C PHE A 180 -4.14 5.01 10.30
N GLY A 181 -4.77 5.32 9.21
CA GLY A 181 -4.68 6.57 8.47
C GLY A 181 -5.97 6.78 7.68
N GLN A 182 -6.13 7.96 7.15
CA GLN A 182 -7.27 8.33 6.33
C GLN A 182 -6.79 8.97 5.03
N THR A 183 -7.70 9.20 4.08
CA THR A 183 -7.39 9.95 2.85
C THR A 183 -6.90 11.35 3.16
N GLU A 184 -7.41 11.95 4.23
CA GLU A 184 -7.07 13.29 4.73
C GLU A 184 -5.71 13.37 5.43
N THR A 185 -5.10 12.23 5.75
CA THR A 185 -3.87 12.16 6.55
C THR A 185 -2.85 11.22 5.91
N THR A 186 -1.72 11.06 6.56
CA THR A 186 -0.83 9.90 6.40
C THR A 186 -1.17 8.84 7.45
N LEU A 187 -0.18 8.07 7.90
CA LEU A 187 -0.31 7.18 9.05
C LEU A 187 -0.34 8.04 10.33
N THR A 188 -1.40 7.93 11.11
CA THR A 188 -1.59 8.74 12.34
C THR A 188 -1.48 7.93 13.62
N VAL A 189 -1.84 6.65 13.57
CA VAL A 189 -1.75 5.71 14.71
C VAL A 189 -1.19 4.40 14.19
N ALA A 190 -0.20 3.82 14.86
CA ALA A 190 0.36 2.55 14.43
C ALA A 190 1.02 1.75 15.55
N THR A 191 1.10 0.45 15.34
CA THR A 191 1.97 -0.45 16.08
C THR A 191 3.33 -0.50 15.36
N MET A 192 4.33 0.15 15.92
CA MET A 192 5.67 0.24 15.34
C MET A 192 6.50 -1.04 15.60
N PRO A 193 7.59 -1.30 14.86
CA PRO A 193 8.40 -2.53 14.99
C PRO A 193 8.90 -2.83 16.40
N TRP A 194 9.20 -1.80 17.18
CA TRP A 194 9.67 -1.90 18.56
C TRP A 194 8.57 -2.08 19.60
N MET A 195 7.29 -2.04 19.17
CA MET A 195 6.14 -2.19 20.05
C MET A 195 5.68 -3.65 20.09
N LYS A 196 5.07 -4.02 21.21
CA LYS A 196 4.34 -5.27 21.32
C LYS A 196 2.92 -5.06 20.79
N PRO A 197 2.53 -5.70 19.67
CA PRO A 197 1.19 -5.55 19.15
C PRO A 197 0.15 -6.07 20.14
N LYS A 198 -0.94 -5.33 20.24
CA LYS A 198 -2.14 -5.67 21.02
C LYS A 198 -3.28 -5.88 20.03
N PRO A 199 -3.68 -7.13 19.74
CA PRO A 199 -4.76 -7.41 18.80
C PRO A 199 -6.04 -6.64 19.13
N GLY A 200 -6.65 -6.00 18.13
CA GLY A 200 -7.79 -5.11 18.31
C GLY A 200 -7.43 -3.67 18.73
N SER A 201 -6.15 -3.32 18.71
CA SER A 201 -5.66 -1.96 18.89
C SER A 201 -4.73 -1.57 17.76
N MET A 202 -4.99 -0.42 17.12
CA MET A 202 -4.19 0.06 15.99
C MET A 202 -2.80 0.58 16.40
N GLY A 203 -2.51 0.70 17.70
CA GLY A 203 -1.23 1.16 18.22
C GLY A 203 -1.32 2.48 18.97
N LEU A 204 -0.29 3.29 18.84
CA LEU A 204 -0.15 4.61 19.47
C LEU A 204 0.04 5.70 18.39
N PRO A 205 -0.31 6.96 18.72
CA PRO A 205 -0.01 8.12 17.87
C PRO A 205 1.48 8.32 17.62
#